data_9867515b0c496979fb0766e0991e0ed4
#
_entry.id   9867515b0c496979fb0766e0991e0ed4
#
_cell.length_a   1.000
_cell.length_b   1.000
_cell.length_c   1.000
_cell.angle_alpha   90.00
_cell.angle_beta   90.00
_cell.angle_gamma   90.00
#
_symmetry.space_group_name_H-M   'P 1'
#
loop_
_entity.id
_entity.type
_entity.pdbx_description
1 polymer ?
#
loop_
_entity_poly.entity_id
_entity_poly.type
_entity_poly.pdbx_seq_one_letter_code
_entity_poly.pdbx_strand_id
1 'polypeptide(L)'
;MNYFINLILLFFTAAFLGWCMEVTGKYFVYHRFINRGMLTGPCLPIYGAGACIVTIIVGLVPGSESSMGTTFFIAFFACGFIEYMASYVMEKKFHARWWDYSTKPMSLNGRIWIGNLILFGIAGVVVCGYINPVLFGWYDRISLTVREIICGVLVVLFISDYVMSHFVLKLVKVSVEQSEADNTEAISKEVRLILSDRNIFYRRFADAYPDVIYKTERIAARMEEIRLETEKFREELIQKKDELGAELVEKKDAISAELAEKKDAFTSELAEKKDAISAELAEKREAFANELAEKKDAFTNGLAEKKDAFGNWGAGSK
;
A
#
# COMPACT_ATOMS: atom_id res chain seq x y z
N MET A 1 2.95 21.67 -32.11
CA MET A 1 2.57 22.66 -31.06
C MET A 1 1.18 22.36 -30.50
N ASN A 2 0.14 22.18 -31.33
CA ASN A 2 -1.22 21.86 -30.86
C ASN A 2 -1.32 20.63 -29.94
N TYR A 3 -0.64 19.54 -30.27
CA TYR A 3 -0.67 18.31 -29.47
C TYR A 3 -0.08 18.52 -28.06
N PHE A 4 1.02 19.25 -27.94
CA PHE A 4 1.64 19.56 -26.65
C PHE A 4 0.74 20.42 -25.75
N ILE A 5 0.07 21.44 -26.33
CA ILE A 5 -0.89 22.27 -25.62
C ILE A 5 -2.08 21.43 -25.15
N ASN A 6 -2.59 20.51 -26.00
CA ASN A 6 -3.68 19.61 -25.63
C ASN A 6 -3.26 18.64 -24.53
N LEU A 7 -2.02 18.18 -24.48
CA LEU A 7 -1.51 17.38 -23.35
C LEU A 7 -1.45 18.15 -22.03
N ILE A 8 -1.07 19.44 -22.06
CA ILE A 8 -1.11 20.28 -20.86
C ILE A 8 -2.56 20.45 -20.37
N LEU A 9 -3.50 20.70 -21.26
CA LEU A 9 -4.91 20.76 -20.92
C LEU A 9 -5.44 19.44 -20.37
N LEU A 10 -5.04 18.32 -20.99
CA LEU A 10 -5.37 16.96 -20.51
C LEU A 10 -4.84 16.73 -19.08
N PHE A 11 -3.58 17.15 -18.83
CA PHE A 11 -2.99 17.03 -17.50
C PHE A 11 -3.86 17.71 -16.45
N PHE A 12 -4.22 18.98 -16.65
CA PHE A 12 -5.02 19.73 -15.69
C PHE A 12 -6.46 19.23 -15.59
N THR A 13 -7.06 18.85 -16.71
CA THR A 13 -8.41 18.27 -16.72
C THR A 13 -8.44 16.94 -15.94
N ALA A 14 -7.52 16.04 -16.22
CA ALA A 14 -7.44 14.75 -15.53
C ALA A 14 -7.06 14.92 -14.04
N ALA A 15 -6.16 15.84 -13.71
CA ALA A 15 -5.79 16.14 -12.34
C ALA A 15 -6.97 16.73 -11.53
N PHE A 16 -7.80 17.57 -12.15
CA PHE A 16 -9.02 18.10 -11.54
C PHE A 16 -10.10 17.04 -11.37
N LEU A 17 -10.35 16.23 -12.42
CA LEU A 17 -11.34 15.13 -12.34
C LEU A 17 -10.92 14.07 -11.32
N GLY A 18 -9.64 13.74 -11.25
CA GLY A 18 -9.09 12.85 -10.22
C GLY A 18 -9.30 13.42 -8.81
N TRP A 19 -9.12 14.73 -8.63
CA TRP A 19 -9.41 15.40 -7.36
C TRP A 19 -10.91 15.32 -7.02
N CYS A 20 -11.80 15.58 -7.96
CA CYS A 20 -13.24 15.43 -7.77
C CYS A 20 -13.62 14.01 -7.32
N MET A 21 -13.04 13.00 -7.98
CA MET A 21 -13.28 11.60 -7.68
C MET A 21 -12.81 11.22 -6.26
N GLU A 22 -11.60 11.62 -5.88
CA GLU A 22 -11.05 11.37 -4.54
C GLU A 22 -11.85 12.07 -3.44
N VAL A 23 -12.20 13.35 -3.63
CA VAL A 23 -13.01 14.11 -2.66
C VAL A 23 -14.39 13.50 -2.51
N THR A 24 -15.03 13.12 -3.62
CA THR A 24 -16.33 12.46 -3.61
C THR A 24 -16.27 11.11 -2.91
N GLY A 25 -15.28 10.29 -3.22
CA GLY A 25 -15.08 8.99 -2.57
C GLY A 25 -14.88 9.14 -1.05
N LYS A 26 -14.08 10.11 -0.62
CA LYS A 26 -13.87 10.38 0.81
C LYS A 26 -15.09 10.99 1.48
N TYR A 27 -15.87 11.80 0.78
CA TYR A 27 -17.12 12.32 1.30
C TYR A 27 -18.10 11.21 1.70
N PHE A 28 -18.23 10.17 0.88
CA PHE A 28 -19.10 9.03 1.21
C PHE A 28 -18.59 8.21 2.41
N VAL A 29 -17.27 8.19 2.66
CA VAL A 29 -16.68 7.45 3.79
C VAL A 29 -16.74 8.25 5.09
N TYR A 30 -16.40 9.54 5.04
CA TYR A 30 -16.23 10.38 6.25
C TYR A 30 -17.39 11.34 6.50
N HIS A 31 -18.37 11.45 5.60
CA HIS A 31 -19.50 12.38 5.64
C HIS A 31 -19.09 13.86 5.87
N ARG A 32 -17.90 14.22 5.40
CA ARG A 32 -17.38 15.58 5.43
C ARG A 32 -16.54 15.86 4.19
N PHE A 33 -16.49 17.14 3.80
CA PHE A 33 -15.60 17.57 2.73
C PHE A 33 -14.13 17.47 3.18
N ILE A 34 -13.34 16.67 2.44
CA ILE A 34 -11.90 16.51 2.66
C ILE A 34 -11.22 16.88 1.36
N ASN A 35 -10.53 18.03 1.35
CA ASN A 35 -9.74 18.43 0.19
C ASN A 35 -8.50 17.54 0.08
N ARG A 36 -8.57 16.52 -0.78
CA ARG A 36 -7.49 15.54 -1.00
C ARG A 36 -6.40 16.14 -1.89
N GLY A 37 -5.20 15.64 -1.69
CA GLY A 37 -4.04 16.00 -2.49
C GLY A 37 -2.96 16.76 -1.72
N MET A 38 -1.73 16.63 -2.21
CA MET A 38 -0.56 17.33 -1.69
C MET A 38 -0.71 18.85 -1.91
N LEU A 39 -1.34 19.26 -3.00
CA LEU A 39 -1.56 20.63 -3.39
C LEU A 39 -2.77 21.24 -2.64
N THR A 40 -2.75 22.56 -2.45
CA THR A 40 -3.84 23.28 -1.79
C THR A 40 -5.06 23.39 -2.70
N GLY A 41 -4.86 23.59 -3.99
CA GLY A 41 -5.91 23.67 -5.00
C GLY A 41 -6.49 22.31 -5.38
N PRO A 42 -7.56 22.32 -6.19
CA PRO A 42 -8.26 21.11 -6.63
C PRO A 42 -7.49 20.39 -7.76
N CYS A 43 -6.32 19.90 -7.45
CA CYS A 43 -5.42 19.29 -8.43
C CYS A 43 -4.66 18.09 -7.83
N LEU A 44 -4.80 16.94 -8.46
CA LEU A 44 -4.03 15.73 -8.15
C LEU A 44 -3.06 15.41 -9.31
N PRO A 45 -1.79 15.84 -9.24
CA PRO A 45 -0.84 15.70 -10.35
C PRO A 45 -0.63 14.26 -10.82
N ILE A 46 -0.78 13.28 -9.94
CA ILE A 46 -0.62 11.86 -10.26
C ILE A 46 -1.62 11.39 -11.32
N TYR A 47 -2.87 11.88 -11.26
CA TYR A 47 -3.90 11.56 -12.27
C TYR A 47 -3.61 12.25 -13.61
N GLY A 48 -3.19 13.51 -13.56
CA GLY A 48 -2.76 14.24 -14.76
C GLY A 48 -1.55 13.59 -15.45
N ALA A 49 -0.53 13.25 -14.67
CA ALA A 49 0.66 12.57 -15.19
C ALA A 49 0.32 11.19 -15.76
N GLY A 50 -0.51 10.39 -15.06
CA GLY A 50 -0.98 9.10 -15.53
C GLY A 50 -1.70 9.20 -16.87
N ALA A 51 -2.68 10.11 -16.99
CA ALA A 51 -3.42 10.33 -18.22
C ALA A 51 -2.51 10.73 -19.39
N CYS A 52 -1.59 11.67 -19.16
CA CYS A 52 -0.64 12.11 -20.19
C CYS A 52 0.31 10.99 -20.63
N ILE A 53 0.93 10.27 -19.68
CA ILE A 53 1.90 9.22 -20.00
C ILE A 53 1.23 8.08 -20.75
N VAL A 54 0.05 7.63 -20.31
CA VAL A 54 -0.71 6.58 -21.02
C VAL A 54 -1.08 7.06 -22.42
N THR A 55 -1.58 8.28 -22.58
CA THR A 55 -1.94 8.85 -23.89
C THR A 55 -0.75 8.91 -24.84
N ILE A 56 0.42 9.33 -24.33
CA ILE A 56 1.66 9.40 -25.13
C ILE A 56 2.11 8.00 -25.52
N ILE A 57 2.17 7.04 -24.60
CA ILE A 57 2.63 5.68 -24.90
C ILE A 57 1.68 4.98 -25.88
N VAL A 58 0.37 5.11 -25.68
CA VAL A 58 -0.64 4.57 -26.61
C VAL A 58 -0.49 5.17 -27.99
N GLY A 59 -0.23 6.47 -28.13
CA GLY A 59 0.01 7.11 -29.41
C GLY A 59 1.33 6.72 -30.08
N LEU A 60 2.32 6.23 -29.32
CA LEU A 60 3.62 5.80 -29.84
C LEU A 60 3.66 4.32 -30.26
N VAL A 61 2.80 3.49 -29.70
CA VAL A 61 2.76 2.04 -30.01
C VAL A 61 1.80 1.78 -31.16
N PRO A 62 2.28 1.31 -32.31
CA PRO A 62 1.41 1.07 -33.49
C PRO A 62 0.28 0.09 -33.19
N GLY A 63 -0.94 0.45 -33.56
CA GLY A 63 -2.12 -0.38 -33.35
C GLY A 63 -2.69 -0.45 -31.93
N SER A 64 -2.04 0.19 -30.95
CA SER A 64 -2.53 0.22 -29.56
C SER A 64 -3.83 1.02 -29.42
N GLU A 65 -4.01 2.08 -30.21
CA GLU A 65 -5.23 2.89 -30.23
C GLU A 65 -6.49 2.08 -30.58
N SER A 66 -6.31 1.02 -31.38
CA SER A 66 -7.39 0.11 -31.81
C SER A 66 -7.54 -1.11 -30.90
N SER A 67 -6.58 -1.37 -30.01
CA SER A 67 -6.53 -2.54 -29.14
C SER A 67 -6.78 -2.18 -27.67
N MET A 68 -7.99 -2.45 -27.19
CA MET A 68 -8.32 -2.27 -25.76
C MET A 68 -7.38 -3.04 -24.83
N GLY A 69 -6.95 -4.25 -25.23
CA GLY A 69 -6.03 -5.07 -24.42
C GLY A 69 -4.64 -4.43 -24.29
N THR A 70 -4.09 -3.93 -25.40
CA THR A 70 -2.80 -3.24 -25.38
C THR A 70 -2.87 -1.97 -24.53
N THR A 71 -3.90 -1.15 -24.72
CA THR A 71 -4.12 0.06 -23.91
C THR A 71 -4.29 -0.28 -22.43
N PHE A 72 -5.02 -1.36 -22.11
CA PHE A 72 -5.16 -1.83 -20.72
C PHE A 72 -3.80 -2.13 -20.10
N PHE A 73 -2.96 -2.93 -20.75
CA PHE A 73 -1.65 -3.29 -20.17
C PHE A 73 -0.70 -2.10 -20.12
N ILE A 74 -0.71 -1.19 -21.10
CA ILE A 74 0.06 0.05 -21.03
C ILE A 74 -0.33 0.85 -19.78
N ALA A 75 -1.62 1.06 -19.57
CA ALA A 75 -2.10 1.82 -18.41
C ALA A 75 -1.83 1.09 -17.08
N PHE A 76 -2.05 -0.23 -17.04
CA PHE A 76 -1.77 -1.07 -15.89
C PHE A 76 -0.31 -0.91 -15.40
N PHE A 77 0.65 -1.03 -16.30
CA PHE A 77 2.06 -0.93 -15.94
C PHE A 77 2.53 0.51 -15.74
N ALA A 78 2.15 1.43 -16.63
CA ALA A 78 2.61 2.82 -16.55
C ALA A 78 2.07 3.53 -15.31
N CYS A 79 0.77 3.45 -15.04
CA CYS A 79 0.18 4.05 -13.85
C CYS A 79 0.64 3.34 -12.57
N GLY A 80 0.80 2.01 -12.58
CA GLY A 80 1.36 1.27 -11.47
C GLY A 80 2.79 1.71 -11.14
N PHE A 81 3.62 1.93 -12.14
CA PHE A 81 4.96 2.47 -11.96
C PHE A 81 4.92 3.89 -11.36
N ILE A 82 4.06 4.77 -11.88
CA ILE A 82 3.90 6.14 -11.36
C ILE A 82 3.46 6.12 -9.90
N GLU A 83 2.45 5.29 -9.56
CA GLU A 83 1.94 5.17 -8.18
C GLU A 83 3.02 4.65 -7.23
N TYR A 84 3.75 3.62 -7.64
CA TYR A 84 4.86 3.07 -6.85
C TYR A 84 5.95 4.11 -6.63
N MET A 85 6.40 4.77 -7.69
CA MET A 85 7.46 5.80 -7.62
C MET A 85 7.02 7.02 -6.82
N ALA A 86 5.78 7.48 -6.98
CA ALA A 86 5.24 8.57 -6.17
C ALA A 86 5.27 8.22 -4.68
N SER A 87 4.77 7.03 -4.30
CA SER A 87 4.83 6.56 -2.91
C SER A 87 6.27 6.47 -2.39
N TYR A 88 7.18 5.90 -3.18
CA TYR A 88 8.59 5.74 -2.81
C TYR A 88 9.29 7.09 -2.59
N VAL A 89 9.15 8.02 -3.53
CA VAL A 89 9.78 9.35 -3.47
C VAL A 89 9.21 10.16 -2.31
N MET A 90 7.90 10.13 -2.13
CA MET A 90 7.23 10.85 -1.04
C MET A 90 7.66 10.35 0.33
N GLU A 91 7.72 9.03 0.52
CA GLU A 91 8.19 8.44 1.78
C GLU A 91 9.66 8.79 2.04
N LYS A 92 10.53 8.70 1.03
CA LYS A 92 11.95 9.05 1.16
C LYS A 92 12.19 10.53 1.43
N LYS A 93 11.41 11.41 0.78
CA LYS A 93 11.62 12.86 0.86
C LYS A 93 11.01 13.49 2.11
N PHE A 94 9.85 13.00 2.54
CA PHE A 94 9.06 13.61 3.61
C PHE A 94 8.85 12.72 4.82
N HIS A 95 9.45 11.52 4.86
CA HIS A 95 9.29 10.54 5.94
C HIS A 95 7.82 10.21 6.26
N ALA A 96 6.96 10.31 5.23
CA ALA A 96 5.53 10.11 5.35
C ALA A 96 5.00 9.22 4.23
N ARG A 97 4.23 8.21 4.60
CA ARG A 97 3.53 7.32 3.69
C ARG A 97 2.07 7.75 3.59
N TRP A 98 1.64 8.21 2.44
CA TRP A 98 0.30 8.75 2.20
C TRP A 98 -0.79 7.70 2.09
N TRP A 99 -0.42 6.48 1.65
CA TRP A 99 -1.28 5.31 1.58
C TRP A 99 -0.48 4.04 1.83
N ASP A 100 -1.13 3.04 2.39
CA ASP A 100 -0.53 1.75 2.68
C ASP A 100 -1.48 0.61 2.31
N TYR A 101 -1.07 -0.21 1.33
CA TYR A 101 -1.77 -1.40 0.87
C TYR A 101 -1.19 -2.70 1.42
N SER A 102 -0.39 -2.68 2.47
CA SER A 102 0.26 -3.88 3.02
C SER A 102 -0.74 -4.97 3.43
N THR A 103 -1.97 -4.57 3.80
CA THR A 103 -3.07 -5.49 4.15
C THR A 103 -3.84 -6.03 2.94
N LYS A 104 -3.55 -5.52 1.73
CA LYS A 104 -4.27 -5.94 0.52
C LYS A 104 -3.56 -7.10 -0.17
N PRO A 105 -4.30 -8.03 -0.82
CA PRO A 105 -3.71 -9.16 -1.52
C PRO A 105 -2.82 -8.69 -2.67
N MET A 106 -1.70 -9.41 -2.89
CA MET A 106 -0.74 -9.12 -3.95
C MET A 106 -0.26 -7.65 -3.94
N SER A 107 -0.05 -7.09 -2.75
CA SER A 107 0.56 -5.76 -2.63
C SER A 107 2.08 -5.85 -2.78
N LEU A 108 2.67 -4.89 -3.47
CA LEU A 108 4.11 -4.75 -3.61
C LEU A 108 4.61 -3.68 -2.64
N ASN A 109 5.29 -4.10 -1.59
CA ASN A 109 5.83 -3.23 -0.52
C ASN A 109 4.78 -2.30 0.12
N GLY A 110 3.48 -2.67 0.08
CA GLY A 110 2.38 -1.82 0.53
C GLY A 110 2.16 -0.55 -0.30
N ARG A 111 2.88 -0.36 -1.42
CA ARG A 111 2.82 0.87 -2.24
C ARG A 111 1.78 0.80 -3.33
N ILE A 112 1.62 -0.38 -3.93
CA ILE A 112 0.62 -0.70 -4.95
C ILE A 112 0.03 -2.08 -4.66
N TRP A 113 -1.14 -2.37 -5.20
CA TRP A 113 -1.77 -3.68 -5.15
C TRP A 113 -2.54 -3.98 -6.44
N ILE A 114 -2.75 -5.27 -6.71
CA ILE A 114 -3.31 -5.74 -7.97
C ILE A 114 -4.66 -5.10 -8.34
N GLY A 115 -5.52 -4.81 -7.36
CA GLY A 115 -6.80 -4.18 -7.59
C GLY A 115 -6.68 -2.78 -8.19
N ASN A 116 -5.75 -1.95 -7.69
CA ASN A 116 -5.49 -0.63 -8.29
C ASN A 116 -4.94 -0.76 -9.70
N LEU A 117 -4.04 -1.72 -9.94
CA LEU A 117 -3.47 -1.93 -11.26
C LEU A 117 -4.54 -2.29 -12.29
N ILE A 118 -5.50 -3.15 -11.92
CA ILE A 118 -6.64 -3.49 -12.77
C ILE A 118 -7.50 -2.25 -13.05
N LEU A 119 -7.80 -1.45 -12.02
CA LEU A 119 -8.57 -0.21 -12.17
C LEU A 119 -7.85 0.78 -13.08
N PHE A 120 -6.53 0.92 -13.00
CA PHE A 120 -5.75 1.76 -13.91
C PHE A 120 -5.81 1.26 -15.34
N GLY A 121 -5.72 -0.06 -15.54
CA GLY A 121 -5.91 -0.66 -16.88
C GLY A 121 -7.25 -0.30 -17.48
N ILE A 122 -8.34 -0.48 -16.73
CA ILE A 122 -9.71 -0.14 -17.16
C ILE A 122 -9.82 1.38 -17.41
N ALA A 123 -9.34 2.20 -16.47
CA ALA A 123 -9.36 3.66 -16.60
C ALA A 123 -8.59 4.12 -17.85
N GLY A 124 -7.44 3.52 -18.16
CA GLY A 124 -6.66 3.82 -19.35
C GLY A 124 -7.43 3.55 -20.64
N VAL A 125 -8.14 2.42 -20.71
CA VAL A 125 -9.01 2.11 -21.87
C VAL A 125 -10.12 3.14 -22.01
N VAL A 126 -10.77 3.52 -20.90
CA VAL A 126 -11.85 4.52 -20.92
C VAL A 126 -11.31 5.90 -21.30
N VAL A 127 -10.18 6.30 -20.72
CA VAL A 127 -9.56 7.60 -21.00
C VAL A 127 -9.11 7.69 -22.46
N CYS A 128 -8.32 6.75 -22.93
CA CYS A 128 -7.78 6.80 -24.30
C CYS A 128 -8.84 6.53 -25.36
N GLY A 129 -9.75 5.57 -25.12
CA GLY A 129 -10.75 5.17 -26.12
C GLY A 129 -11.94 6.12 -26.23
N TYR A 130 -12.34 6.76 -25.12
CA TYR A 130 -13.58 7.53 -25.09
C TYR A 130 -13.39 8.98 -24.64
N ILE A 131 -12.64 9.23 -23.57
CA ILE A 131 -12.52 10.56 -22.98
C ILE A 131 -11.62 11.47 -23.82
N ASN A 132 -10.43 11.00 -24.19
CA ASN A 132 -9.46 11.80 -24.94
C ASN A 132 -9.99 12.29 -26.30
N PRO A 133 -10.66 11.46 -27.14
CA PRO A 133 -11.22 11.95 -28.40
C PRO A 133 -12.23 13.08 -28.19
N VAL A 134 -13.06 12.99 -27.16
CA VAL A 134 -14.05 14.01 -26.83
C VAL A 134 -13.36 15.29 -26.33
N LEU A 135 -12.41 15.16 -25.38
CA LEU A 135 -11.70 16.30 -24.82
C LEU A 135 -10.88 17.03 -25.90
N PHE A 136 -10.12 16.27 -26.70
CA PHE A 136 -9.31 16.90 -27.76
C PHE A 136 -10.18 17.57 -28.81
N GLY A 137 -11.31 16.96 -29.18
CA GLY A 137 -12.29 17.60 -30.03
C GLY A 137 -12.89 18.88 -29.44
N TRP A 138 -13.04 18.98 -28.12
CA TRP A 138 -13.47 20.21 -27.45
C TRP A 138 -12.34 21.26 -27.39
N TYR A 139 -11.11 20.84 -27.08
CA TYR A 139 -9.96 21.74 -27.07
C TYR A 139 -9.74 22.36 -28.45
N ASP A 140 -9.86 21.60 -29.51
CA ASP A 140 -9.63 22.09 -30.88
C ASP A 140 -10.72 23.05 -31.39
N ARG A 141 -11.86 23.14 -30.73
CA ARG A 141 -12.86 24.20 -30.96
C ARG A 141 -12.44 25.57 -30.41
N ILE A 142 -11.48 25.59 -29.47
CA ILE A 142 -10.94 26.80 -28.87
C ILE A 142 -9.74 27.24 -29.71
N SER A 143 -9.63 28.54 -30.01
CA SER A 143 -8.47 29.05 -30.77
C SER A 143 -7.16 28.74 -30.05
N LEU A 144 -6.09 28.50 -30.81
CA LEU A 144 -4.80 28.13 -30.27
C LEU A 144 -4.29 29.16 -29.24
N THR A 145 -4.40 30.45 -29.57
CA THR A 145 -3.97 31.53 -28.69
C THR A 145 -4.68 31.49 -27.33
N VAL A 146 -5.98 31.23 -27.33
CA VAL A 146 -6.75 31.12 -26.07
C VAL A 146 -6.32 29.89 -25.28
N ARG A 147 -6.08 28.75 -25.92
CA ARG A 147 -5.54 27.56 -25.25
C ARG A 147 -4.16 27.81 -24.62
N GLU A 148 -3.28 28.50 -25.33
CA GLU A 148 -1.96 28.89 -24.82
C GLU A 148 -2.05 29.77 -23.58
N ILE A 149 -2.94 30.78 -23.59
CA ILE A 149 -3.20 31.64 -22.43
C ILE A 149 -3.73 30.83 -21.25
N ILE A 150 -4.73 29.95 -21.47
CA ILE A 150 -5.27 29.09 -20.43
C ILE A 150 -4.16 28.19 -19.84
N CYS A 151 -3.37 27.54 -20.67
CA CYS A 151 -2.25 26.72 -20.24
C CYS A 151 -1.25 27.53 -19.41
N GLY A 152 -0.89 28.73 -19.84
CA GLY A 152 0.02 29.62 -19.11
C GLY A 152 -0.49 29.97 -17.73
N VAL A 153 -1.78 30.36 -17.64
CA VAL A 153 -2.42 30.66 -16.35
C VAL A 153 -2.44 29.41 -15.44
N LEU A 154 -2.85 28.25 -15.96
CA LEU A 154 -2.90 27.00 -15.19
C LEU A 154 -1.52 26.58 -14.68
N VAL A 155 -0.49 26.72 -15.50
CA VAL A 155 0.91 26.41 -15.11
C VAL A 155 1.38 27.37 -14.01
N VAL A 156 1.12 28.66 -14.11
CA VAL A 156 1.49 29.63 -13.07
C VAL A 156 0.77 29.33 -11.75
N LEU A 157 -0.54 29.03 -11.79
CA LEU A 157 -1.31 28.66 -10.61
C LEU A 157 -0.77 27.36 -10.00
N PHE A 158 -0.46 26.38 -10.82
CA PHE A 158 0.11 25.09 -10.37
C PHE A 158 1.47 25.27 -9.68
N ILE A 159 2.38 26.05 -10.29
CA ILE A 159 3.70 26.32 -9.70
C ILE A 159 3.53 27.07 -8.37
N SER A 160 2.67 28.09 -8.32
CA SER A 160 2.41 28.84 -7.09
C SER A 160 1.88 27.95 -5.97
N ASP A 161 0.91 27.07 -6.28
CA ASP A 161 0.36 26.13 -5.32
C ASP A 161 1.40 25.07 -4.91
N TYR A 162 2.22 24.56 -5.85
CA TYR A 162 3.30 23.64 -5.56
C TYR A 162 4.32 24.24 -4.59
N VAL A 163 4.72 25.48 -4.79
CA VAL A 163 5.66 26.20 -3.91
C VAL A 163 5.07 26.33 -2.51
N MET A 164 3.81 26.77 -2.41
CA MET A 164 3.11 26.91 -1.12
C MET A 164 3.01 25.55 -0.39
N SER A 165 2.59 24.51 -1.11
CA SER A 165 2.45 23.15 -0.56
C SER A 165 3.80 22.56 -0.16
N HIS A 166 4.87 22.89 -0.88
CA HIS A 166 6.23 22.45 -0.54
C HIS A 166 6.69 22.96 0.83
N PHE A 167 6.37 24.19 1.20
CA PHE A 167 6.69 24.73 2.54
C PHE A 167 5.96 23.95 3.64
N VAL A 168 4.69 23.58 3.41
CA VAL A 168 3.92 22.76 4.35
C VAL A 168 4.60 21.39 4.54
N LEU A 169 4.96 20.73 3.44
CA LEU A 169 5.62 19.42 3.47
C LEU A 169 7.00 19.49 4.12
N LYS A 170 7.75 20.55 3.92
CA LYS A 170 9.03 20.77 4.58
C LYS A 170 8.87 20.87 6.10
N LEU A 171 7.83 21.58 6.57
CA LEU A 171 7.53 21.64 8.01
C LEU A 171 7.14 20.26 8.56
N VAL A 172 6.32 19.49 7.84
CA VAL A 172 5.98 18.12 8.21
C VAL A 172 7.25 17.29 8.39
N LYS A 173 8.15 17.34 7.41
CA LYS A 173 9.45 16.64 7.49
C LYS A 173 10.23 17.03 8.74
N VAL A 174 10.43 18.33 8.98
CA VAL A 174 11.16 18.82 10.17
C VAL A 174 10.49 18.37 11.45
N SER A 175 9.16 18.44 11.54
CA SER A 175 8.41 18.01 12.72
C SER A 175 8.55 16.51 12.98
N VAL A 176 8.58 15.68 11.93
CA VAL A 176 8.80 14.24 12.03
C VAL A 176 10.24 13.94 12.49
N GLU A 177 11.24 14.63 11.94
CA GLU A 177 12.65 14.44 12.29
C GLU A 177 12.96 14.89 13.73
N GLN A 178 12.28 15.92 14.23
CA GLN A 178 12.45 16.45 15.59
C GLN A 178 11.63 15.72 16.65
N SER A 179 10.69 14.86 16.24
CA SER A 179 9.87 14.11 17.19
C SER A 179 10.71 13.10 17.98
N GLU A 180 10.62 13.14 19.30
CA GLU A 180 11.24 12.18 20.21
C GLU A 180 10.37 10.94 20.46
N ALA A 181 9.19 10.90 19.88
CA ALA A 181 8.24 9.82 20.08
C ALA A 181 8.75 8.47 19.53
N ASP A 182 8.49 7.41 20.29
CA ASP A 182 9.01 6.07 20.01
C ASP A 182 8.17 5.26 19.03
N ASN A 183 6.98 5.73 18.68
CA ASN A 183 6.09 5.05 17.76
C ASN A 183 5.40 6.00 16.76
N THR A 184 4.95 5.45 15.64
CA THR A 184 4.33 6.21 14.54
C THR A 184 3.05 6.91 14.96
N GLU A 185 2.29 6.36 15.93
CA GLU A 185 1.04 6.97 16.39
C GLU A 185 1.32 8.25 17.19
N ALA A 186 2.28 8.21 18.11
CA ALA A 186 2.68 9.36 18.90
C ALA A 186 3.26 10.47 18.00
N ILE A 187 4.13 10.12 17.02
CA ILE A 187 4.65 11.06 16.03
C ILE A 187 3.50 11.68 15.24
N SER A 188 2.56 10.87 14.76
CA SER A 188 1.41 11.36 13.99
C SER A 188 0.55 12.32 14.79
N LYS A 189 0.37 12.07 16.08
CA LYS A 189 -0.37 12.95 16.99
C LYS A 189 0.36 14.27 17.21
N GLU A 190 1.65 14.22 17.46
CA GLU A 190 2.50 15.41 17.66
C GLU A 190 2.55 16.28 16.40
N VAL A 191 2.82 15.70 15.24
CA VAL A 191 2.84 16.43 13.96
C VAL A 191 1.49 17.08 13.68
N ARG A 192 0.39 16.40 13.97
CA ARG A 192 -0.96 16.98 13.80
C ARG A 192 -1.21 18.16 14.72
N LEU A 193 -0.79 18.09 15.99
CA LEU A 193 -0.91 19.21 16.91
C LEU A 193 -0.14 20.42 16.40
N ILE A 194 1.11 20.21 15.95
CA ILE A 194 1.94 21.28 15.36
C ILE A 194 1.28 21.90 14.13
N LEU A 195 0.71 21.07 13.25
CA LEU A 195 0.06 21.57 12.04
C LEU A 195 -1.28 22.24 12.33
N SER A 196 -2.05 21.76 13.30
CA SER A 196 -3.37 22.32 13.64
C SER A 196 -3.29 23.66 14.38
N ASP A 197 -2.19 23.90 15.10
CA ASP A 197 -1.95 25.16 15.82
C ASP A 197 -1.44 26.29 14.91
N ARG A 198 -1.11 25.97 13.66
CA ARG A 198 -0.63 26.94 12.68
C ARG A 198 -1.79 27.49 11.82
N ASN A 199 -1.45 28.14 10.70
CA ASN A 199 -2.43 28.76 9.82
C ASN A 199 -3.29 27.72 9.06
N ILE A 200 -4.33 28.18 8.37
CA ILE A 200 -5.34 27.38 7.69
C ILE A 200 -4.77 26.38 6.67
N PHE A 201 -3.62 26.67 6.03
CA PHE A 201 -2.99 25.79 5.04
C PHE A 201 -2.39 24.54 5.69
N TYR A 202 -1.76 24.68 6.85
CA TYR A 202 -1.19 23.57 7.60
C TYR A 202 -2.28 22.69 8.21
N ARG A 203 -3.31 23.32 8.78
CA ARG A 203 -4.48 22.63 9.33
C ARG A 203 -5.20 21.82 8.25
N ARG A 204 -5.41 22.42 7.06
CA ARG A 204 -5.99 21.72 5.92
C ARG A 204 -5.21 20.45 5.57
N PHE A 205 -3.88 20.51 5.58
CA PHE A 205 -3.03 19.35 5.25
C PHE A 205 -3.20 18.22 6.28
N ALA A 206 -3.23 18.53 7.56
CA ALA A 206 -3.51 17.57 8.62
C ALA A 206 -4.89 16.90 8.46
N ASP A 207 -5.89 17.68 8.04
CA ASP A 207 -7.26 17.20 7.81
C ASP A 207 -7.40 16.36 6.53
N ALA A 208 -6.60 16.68 5.49
CA ALA A 208 -6.66 16.01 4.20
C ALA A 208 -6.14 14.56 4.26
N TYR A 209 -5.25 14.28 5.21
CA TYR A 209 -4.58 12.98 5.34
C TYR A 209 -4.69 12.41 6.75
N PRO A 210 -5.90 11.97 7.16
CA PRO A 210 -6.10 11.40 8.49
C PRO A 210 -5.29 10.12 8.72
N ASP A 211 -4.97 9.37 7.66
CA ASP A 211 -4.36 8.05 7.70
C ASP A 211 -2.85 8.06 7.34
N VAL A 212 -2.22 9.23 7.26
CA VAL A 212 -0.77 9.32 6.95
C VAL A 212 0.05 8.68 8.05
N ILE A 213 0.95 7.80 7.64
CA ILE A 213 1.93 7.14 8.50
C ILE A 213 3.26 7.89 8.39
N TYR A 214 3.70 8.51 9.48
CA TYR A 214 4.99 9.17 9.55
C TYR A 214 6.05 8.19 10.06
N LYS A 215 7.21 8.14 9.38
CA LYS A 215 8.32 7.25 9.72
C LYS A 215 9.58 8.06 9.95
N THR A 216 10.20 7.88 11.10
CA THR A 216 11.56 8.35 11.35
C THR A 216 12.57 7.27 10.97
N GLU A 217 13.83 7.63 10.72
CA GLU A 217 14.90 6.63 10.52
C GLU A 217 15.02 5.69 11.70
N ARG A 218 14.79 6.19 12.91
CA ARG A 218 14.79 5.43 14.16
C ARG A 218 13.69 4.38 14.20
N ILE A 219 12.46 4.73 13.77
CA ILE A 219 11.35 3.77 13.64
C ILE A 219 11.60 2.78 12.50
N ALA A 220 12.14 3.23 11.38
CA ALA A 220 12.49 2.36 10.27
C ALA A 220 13.55 1.33 10.68
N ALA A 221 14.60 1.74 11.40
CA ALA A 221 15.62 0.85 11.94
C ALA A 221 15.03 -0.16 12.93
N ARG A 222 14.17 0.28 13.86
CA ARG A 222 13.50 -0.61 14.82
C ARG A 222 12.52 -1.59 14.16
N MET A 223 11.82 -1.17 13.13
CA MET A 223 10.97 -2.09 12.33
C MET A 223 11.78 -3.12 11.56
N GLU A 224 12.95 -2.74 11.05
CA GLU A 224 13.86 -3.69 10.39
C GLU A 224 14.47 -4.66 11.40
N GLU A 225 14.84 -4.21 12.59
CA GLU A 225 15.30 -5.07 13.69
C GLU A 225 14.23 -6.09 14.09
N ILE A 226 12.99 -5.65 14.29
CA ILE A 226 11.85 -6.52 14.59
C ILE A 226 11.60 -7.51 13.44
N ARG A 227 11.76 -7.08 12.21
CA ARG A 227 11.63 -7.96 11.05
C ARG A 227 12.70 -9.05 11.04
N LEU A 228 13.95 -8.67 11.27
CA LEU A 228 15.07 -9.62 11.34
C LEU A 228 14.93 -10.60 12.51
N GLU A 229 14.48 -10.14 13.68
CA GLU A 229 14.16 -11.00 14.81
C GLU A 229 13.01 -11.98 14.48
N THR A 230 12.00 -11.49 13.78
CA THR A 230 10.88 -12.31 13.31
C THR A 230 11.30 -13.38 12.32
N GLU A 231 12.19 -13.04 11.38
CA GLU A 231 12.74 -14.01 10.42
C GLU A 231 13.59 -15.07 11.13
N LYS A 232 14.46 -14.69 12.06
CA LYS A 232 15.23 -15.62 12.88
C LYS A 232 14.35 -16.58 13.67
N PHE A 233 13.34 -16.04 14.35
CA PHE A 233 12.39 -16.86 15.11
C PHE A 233 11.61 -17.83 14.22
N ARG A 234 11.27 -17.42 13.01
CA ARG A 234 10.64 -18.28 12.02
C ARG A 234 11.56 -19.41 11.55
N GLU A 235 12.84 -19.11 11.33
CA GLU A 235 13.85 -20.12 10.97
C GLU A 235 14.05 -21.13 12.10
N GLU A 236 14.16 -20.67 13.34
CA GLU A 236 14.25 -21.53 14.53
C GLU A 236 13.03 -22.45 14.68
N LEU A 237 11.83 -21.93 14.41
CA LEU A 237 10.60 -22.74 14.44
C LEU A 237 10.58 -23.82 13.34
N ILE A 238 11.08 -23.48 12.14
CA ILE A 238 11.18 -24.44 11.03
C ILE A 238 12.18 -25.55 11.40
N GLN A 239 13.35 -25.18 11.90
CA GLN A 239 14.38 -26.13 12.31
C GLN A 239 13.86 -27.07 13.41
N LYS A 240 13.21 -26.52 14.44
CA LYS A 240 12.64 -27.31 15.55
C LYS A 240 11.51 -28.23 15.08
N LYS A 241 10.73 -27.81 14.09
CA LYS A 241 9.73 -28.67 13.44
C LYS A 241 10.38 -29.83 12.69
N ASP A 242 11.46 -29.57 11.98
CA ASP A 242 12.17 -30.59 11.19
C ASP A 242 12.91 -31.57 12.11
N GLU A 243 13.53 -31.10 13.20
CA GLU A 243 14.14 -31.95 14.25
C GLU A 243 13.08 -32.84 14.90
N LEU A 244 11.92 -32.30 15.25
CA LEU A 244 10.84 -33.10 15.83
C LEU A 244 10.24 -34.09 14.83
N GLY A 245 10.18 -33.69 13.55
CA GLY A 245 9.81 -34.60 12.45
C GLY A 245 10.79 -35.79 12.29
N ALA A 246 12.10 -35.52 12.37
CA ALA A 246 13.13 -36.54 12.32
C ALA A 246 13.07 -37.48 13.53
N GLU A 247 12.92 -36.93 14.74
CA GLU A 247 12.77 -37.73 15.97
C GLU A 247 11.52 -38.64 15.93
N LEU A 248 10.41 -38.13 15.35
CA LEU A 248 9.19 -38.91 15.17
C LEU A 248 9.36 -40.01 14.14
N VAL A 249 10.12 -39.80 13.06
CA VAL A 249 10.45 -40.82 12.07
C VAL A 249 11.36 -41.88 12.68
N GLU A 250 12.41 -41.50 13.42
CA GLU A 250 13.31 -42.39 14.10
C GLU A 250 12.58 -43.25 15.13
N LYS A 251 11.73 -42.67 15.96
CA LYS A 251 10.87 -43.41 16.90
C LYS A 251 9.90 -44.35 16.19
N LYS A 252 9.35 -43.93 15.07
CA LYS A 252 8.47 -44.78 14.26
C LYS A 252 9.22 -45.98 13.67
N ASP A 253 10.44 -45.75 13.17
CA ASP A 253 11.25 -46.82 12.58
C ASP A 253 11.77 -47.77 13.64
N ALA A 254 12.16 -47.28 14.82
CA ALA A 254 12.53 -48.11 15.97
C ALA A 254 11.34 -48.95 16.46
N ILE A 255 10.14 -48.35 16.55
CA ILE A 255 8.91 -49.06 16.91
C ILE A 255 8.57 -50.10 15.83
N SER A 256 8.74 -49.73 14.56
CA SER A 256 8.47 -50.66 13.44
C SER A 256 9.42 -51.87 13.45
N ALA A 257 10.71 -51.65 13.79
CA ALA A 257 11.70 -52.72 13.92
C ALA A 257 11.37 -53.64 15.12
N GLU A 258 10.99 -53.06 16.27
CA GLU A 258 10.59 -53.84 17.45
C GLU A 258 9.28 -54.63 17.21
N LEU A 259 8.37 -54.04 16.43
CA LEU A 259 7.13 -54.72 16.01
C LEU A 259 7.41 -55.87 15.02
N ALA A 260 8.40 -55.69 14.10
CA ALA A 260 8.80 -56.76 13.17
C ALA A 260 9.43 -57.96 13.91
N GLU A 261 10.21 -57.69 14.95
CA GLU A 261 10.88 -58.71 15.75
C GLU A 261 9.91 -59.50 16.66
N LYS A 262 8.84 -58.82 17.16
CA LYS A 262 7.82 -59.42 18.01
C LYS A 262 6.60 -59.96 17.26
N LYS A 263 6.55 -59.80 15.95
CA LYS A 263 5.40 -60.16 15.09
C LYS A 263 5.05 -61.64 15.12
N ASP A 264 6.01 -62.49 15.37
CA ASP A 264 5.83 -63.96 15.39
C ASP A 264 5.36 -64.52 16.76
N ALA A 265 5.33 -63.66 17.83
CA ALA A 265 5.05 -64.14 19.17
C ALA A 265 3.64 -63.79 19.73
N PHE A 266 3.06 -62.62 19.37
CA PHE A 266 1.81 -62.21 20.00
C PHE A 266 0.92 -61.26 19.14
N THR A 267 -0.05 -61.78 18.42
CA THR A 267 -0.93 -61.00 17.52
C THR A 267 -2.02 -60.18 18.24
N SER A 268 -2.44 -60.56 19.38
CA SER A 268 -3.53 -59.84 20.09
C SER A 268 -3.00 -58.66 20.96
N GLU A 269 -1.89 -58.84 21.62
CA GLU A 269 -1.27 -57.79 22.45
C GLU A 269 -0.66 -56.69 21.62
N LEU A 270 -0.35 -56.98 20.35
CA LEU A 270 0.22 -56.03 19.38
C LEU A 270 -0.80 -55.00 18.89
N ALA A 271 -2.07 -55.38 18.73
CA ALA A 271 -3.14 -54.48 18.30
C ALA A 271 -3.43 -53.43 19.40
N GLU A 272 -3.50 -53.82 20.65
CA GLU A 272 -3.73 -52.89 21.77
C GLU A 272 -2.56 -51.94 22.00
N LYS A 273 -1.31 -52.44 21.91
CA LYS A 273 -0.11 -51.56 22.00
C LYS A 273 0.03 -50.63 20.82
N LYS A 274 -0.33 -51.04 19.63
CA LYS A 274 -0.31 -50.22 18.43
C LYS A 274 -1.33 -49.05 18.53
N ASP A 275 -2.53 -49.37 19.04
CA ASP A 275 -3.57 -48.36 19.20
C ASP A 275 -3.21 -47.39 20.33
N ALA A 276 -2.59 -47.85 21.42
CA ALA A 276 -2.11 -47.00 22.51
C ALA A 276 -0.98 -46.04 22.05
N ILE A 277 -0.01 -46.55 21.28
CA ILE A 277 1.10 -45.74 20.74
C ILE A 277 0.59 -44.74 19.70
N SER A 278 -0.43 -45.11 18.90
CA SER A 278 -1.06 -44.20 17.93
C SER A 278 -1.80 -43.08 18.61
N ALA A 279 -2.50 -43.34 19.74
CA ALA A 279 -3.18 -42.37 20.53
C ALA A 279 -2.21 -41.35 21.19
N GLU A 280 -1.10 -41.86 21.76
CA GLU A 280 -0.07 -41.03 22.37
C GLU A 280 0.64 -40.11 21.35
N LEU A 281 0.83 -40.60 20.13
CA LEU A 281 1.41 -39.80 19.05
C LEU A 281 0.44 -38.74 18.51
N ALA A 282 -0.86 -39.08 18.48
CA ALA A 282 -1.91 -38.14 18.12
C ALA A 282 -2.05 -37.04 19.18
N GLU A 283 -2.02 -37.40 20.45
CA GLU A 283 -2.09 -36.47 21.58
C GLU A 283 -0.87 -35.54 21.62
N LYS A 284 0.34 -36.09 21.39
CA LYS A 284 1.56 -35.24 21.28
C LYS A 284 1.55 -34.33 20.05
N ARG A 285 0.98 -34.80 18.94
CA ARG A 285 0.78 -33.96 17.75
C ARG A 285 -0.25 -32.87 17.98
N GLU A 286 -1.31 -33.21 18.69
CA GLU A 286 -2.36 -32.24 19.03
C GLU A 286 -1.85 -31.20 20.04
N ALA A 287 -1.12 -31.65 21.09
CA ALA A 287 -0.46 -30.78 22.05
C ALA A 287 0.58 -29.85 21.37
N PHE A 288 1.35 -30.40 20.42
CA PHE A 288 2.33 -29.61 19.66
C PHE A 288 1.67 -28.67 18.65
N ALA A 289 0.61 -29.11 17.98
CA ALA A 289 -0.16 -28.22 17.09
C ALA A 289 -0.81 -27.08 17.87
N ASN A 290 -1.30 -27.37 19.09
CA ASN A 290 -1.85 -26.36 19.98
C ASN A 290 -0.78 -25.42 20.53
N GLU A 291 0.40 -25.92 20.92
CA GLU A 291 1.54 -25.09 21.35
C GLU A 291 2.06 -24.20 20.19
N LEU A 292 2.07 -24.73 18.95
CA LEU A 292 2.44 -23.96 17.76
C LEU A 292 1.37 -22.92 17.40
N ALA A 293 0.08 -23.27 17.59
CA ALA A 293 -1.03 -22.35 17.39
C ALA A 293 -1.02 -21.24 18.43
N GLU A 294 -0.84 -21.55 19.73
CA GLU A 294 -0.74 -20.53 20.79
C GLU A 294 0.46 -19.58 20.57
N LYS A 295 1.62 -20.10 20.20
CA LYS A 295 2.81 -19.27 19.88
C LYS A 295 2.59 -18.40 18.63
N LYS A 296 1.90 -18.94 17.62
CA LYS A 296 1.51 -18.18 16.41
C LYS A 296 0.49 -17.09 16.75
N ASP A 297 -0.51 -17.42 17.57
CA ASP A 297 -1.55 -16.48 17.97
C ASP A 297 -1.00 -15.40 18.92
N ALA A 298 -0.14 -15.75 19.88
CA ALA A 298 0.57 -14.79 20.73
C ALA A 298 1.47 -13.86 19.90
N PHE A 299 2.13 -14.38 18.88
CA PHE A 299 2.94 -13.61 17.95
C PHE A 299 2.07 -12.72 17.03
N THR A 300 0.97 -13.27 16.51
CA THR A 300 0.01 -12.53 15.65
C THR A 300 -0.72 -11.45 16.44
N ASN A 301 -1.11 -11.75 17.69
CA ASN A 301 -1.76 -10.79 18.59
C ASN A 301 -0.79 -9.70 19.06
N GLY A 302 0.48 -10.03 19.34
CA GLY A 302 1.51 -9.03 19.64
C GLY A 302 1.88 -8.14 18.44
N LEU A 303 1.72 -8.65 17.22
CA LEU A 303 1.79 -7.87 15.98
C LEU A 303 0.49 -7.08 15.72
N ALA A 304 -0.68 -7.64 16.08
CA ALA A 304 -1.96 -6.97 15.98
C ALA A 304 -2.11 -5.85 17.01
N GLU A 305 -1.72 -6.06 18.28
CA GLU A 305 -1.68 -5.00 19.30
C GLU A 305 -0.73 -3.86 18.90
N LYS A 306 0.43 -4.20 18.34
CA LYS A 306 1.31 -3.18 17.76
C LYS A 306 0.72 -2.52 16.52
N LYS A 307 -0.10 -3.21 15.74
CA LYS A 307 -0.77 -2.72 14.54
C LYS A 307 -2.05 -1.93 14.86
N ASP A 308 -2.79 -2.35 15.89
CA ASP A 308 -3.98 -1.67 16.41
C ASP A 308 -3.59 -0.40 17.19
N ALA A 309 -2.43 -0.40 17.84
CA ALA A 309 -1.80 0.82 18.35
C ALA A 309 -1.49 1.82 17.21
N PHE A 310 -1.24 1.32 15.99
CA PHE A 310 -1.05 2.13 14.78
C PHE A 310 -2.36 2.44 14.03
N GLY A 311 -3.41 1.59 14.16
CA GLY A 311 -4.66 1.68 13.39
C GLY A 311 -5.82 2.41 14.06
N ASN A 312 -5.81 2.51 15.39
CA ASN A 312 -6.97 2.98 16.17
C ASN A 312 -7.02 4.51 16.37
N TRP A 313 -6.19 5.26 15.64
CA TRP A 313 -6.12 6.72 15.75
C TRP A 313 -7.15 7.47 14.88
N GLY A 314 -7.87 6.76 14.01
CA GLY A 314 -8.91 7.33 13.13
C GLY A 314 -10.34 7.36 13.71
N ALA A 315 -10.59 6.76 14.88
CA ALA A 315 -11.97 6.51 15.34
C ALA A 315 -12.42 7.28 16.59
N GLY A 316 -11.66 8.25 17.06
CA GLY A 316 -11.93 8.92 18.34
C GLY A 316 -11.81 10.42 18.34
N SER A 317 -12.69 11.14 17.63
CA SER A 317 -13.10 12.47 18.06
C SER A 317 -14.52 12.78 17.58
N LYS A 318 -15.46 12.50 18.45
CA LYS A 318 -16.64 13.33 18.61
C LYS A 318 -16.39 14.24 19.81
#